data_91032d488ed13f80219f1d4ebef84a90
#
_entry.id   91032d488ed13f80219f1d4ebef84a90
#
_cell.length_a   1.000
_cell.length_b   1.000
_cell.length_c   1.000
_cell.angle_alpha   90.00
_cell.angle_beta   90.00
_cell.angle_gamma   90.00
#
_symmetry.space_group_name_H-M   'P 1'
#
loop_
_entity.id
_entity.type
_entity.pdbx_description
1 polymer ?
#
loop_
_entity_poly.entity_id
_entity_poly.type
_entity_poly.pdbx_seq_one_letter_code
_entity_poly.pdbx_strand_id
1 'polypeptide(L)'
;HGPSILLLDEPTAGLDITSARTVRKLVNQLKKEGGTVIYSTHQLAEAQQVCDRIVIVHNGEIRADGPPKQLLQETEASTLEEAYVALTRDTARPRQEEDEKEGRFTGWWRSFFTPKPPTMPHQEVSSDE
;
A
#
# COMPACT_ATOMS: atom_id res chain seq x y z
N HIS A 1 10.49 -12.75 -20.67
CA HIS A 1 9.29 -12.66 -19.83
C HIS A 1 9.22 -11.26 -19.28
N GLY A 2 8.09 -10.57 -19.51
CA GLY A 2 7.83 -9.24 -18.95
C GLY A 2 7.64 -9.30 -17.43
N PRO A 3 7.61 -8.16 -16.74
CA PRO A 3 7.38 -8.10 -15.30
C PRO A 3 6.01 -8.71 -14.97
N SER A 4 6.03 -9.76 -14.17
CA SER A 4 4.82 -10.39 -13.66
C SER A 4 4.41 -9.69 -12.36
N ILE A 5 3.13 -9.34 -12.25
CA ILE A 5 2.54 -8.84 -11.02
C ILE A 5 1.65 -9.94 -10.47
N LEU A 6 1.88 -10.32 -9.23
CA LEU A 6 1.08 -11.31 -8.50
C LEU A 6 0.42 -10.63 -7.29
N LEU A 7 -0.89 -10.78 -7.17
CA LEU A 7 -1.64 -10.36 -5.99
C LEU A 7 -2.00 -11.58 -5.15
N LEU A 8 -1.63 -11.55 -3.88
CA LEU A 8 -1.92 -12.59 -2.90
C LEU A 8 -2.67 -11.98 -1.72
N ASP A 9 -3.84 -12.50 -1.45
CA ASP A 9 -4.67 -12.12 -0.31
C ASP A 9 -4.65 -13.24 0.74
N GLU A 10 -4.10 -12.94 1.92
CA GLU A 10 -3.95 -13.88 3.05
C GLU A 10 -3.44 -15.28 2.63
N PRO A 11 -2.38 -15.39 1.81
CA PRO A 11 -2.05 -16.64 1.12
C PRO A 11 -1.56 -17.77 2.04
N THR A 12 -1.23 -17.47 3.29
CA THR A 12 -0.79 -18.46 4.30
C THR A 12 -1.84 -18.71 5.37
N ALA A 13 -2.98 -18.00 5.33
CA ALA A 13 -4.04 -18.17 6.30
C ALA A 13 -4.59 -19.61 6.28
N GLY A 14 -4.65 -20.23 7.45
CA GLY A 14 -5.15 -21.62 7.61
C GLY A 14 -4.23 -22.71 7.08
N LEU A 15 -3.04 -22.39 6.59
CA LEU A 15 -2.06 -23.37 6.15
C LEU A 15 -1.22 -23.89 7.32
N ASP A 16 -0.81 -25.15 7.21
CA ASP A 16 0.24 -25.71 8.07
C ASP A 16 1.60 -25.05 7.80
N ILE A 17 2.55 -25.22 8.71
CA ILE A 17 3.88 -24.61 8.65
C ILE A 17 4.63 -24.94 7.34
N THR A 18 4.50 -26.17 6.85
CA THR A 18 5.19 -26.64 5.65
C THR A 18 4.62 -25.97 4.40
N SER A 19 3.30 -25.92 4.29
CA SER A 19 2.59 -25.26 3.18
C SER A 19 2.83 -23.77 3.17
N ALA A 20 2.77 -23.09 4.31
CA ALA A 20 3.10 -21.67 4.43
C ALA A 20 4.55 -21.38 4.01
N ARG A 21 5.50 -22.26 4.37
CA ARG A 21 6.90 -22.15 3.93
C ARG A 21 7.04 -22.28 2.42
N THR A 22 6.25 -23.14 1.78
CA THR A 22 6.24 -23.30 0.33
C THR A 22 5.75 -22.03 -0.37
N VAL A 23 4.68 -21.40 0.13
CA VAL A 23 4.20 -20.12 -0.39
C VAL A 23 5.28 -19.03 -0.30
N ARG A 24 5.94 -18.90 0.86
CA ARG A 24 7.03 -17.94 1.03
C ARG A 24 8.21 -18.17 0.09
N LYS A 25 8.57 -19.42 -0.17
CA LYS A 25 9.61 -19.77 -1.17
C LYS A 25 9.22 -19.33 -2.56
N LEU A 26 7.97 -19.54 -2.97
CA LEU A 26 7.45 -19.11 -4.26
C LEU A 26 7.51 -17.59 -4.41
N VAL A 27 7.04 -16.84 -3.41
CA VAL A 27 7.12 -15.37 -3.39
C VAL A 27 8.57 -14.90 -3.54
N ASN A 28 9.50 -15.46 -2.79
CA ASN A 28 10.91 -15.10 -2.86
C ASN A 28 11.53 -15.45 -4.23
N GLN A 29 11.10 -16.53 -4.86
CA GLN A 29 11.56 -16.89 -6.20
C GLN A 29 11.08 -15.88 -7.23
N LEU A 30 9.79 -15.53 -7.23
CA LEU A 30 9.22 -14.53 -8.12
C LEU A 30 9.92 -13.16 -7.98
N LYS A 31 10.23 -12.76 -6.76
CA LYS A 31 10.99 -11.52 -6.50
C LYS A 31 12.39 -11.58 -7.14
N LYS A 32 13.09 -12.70 -7.02
CA LYS A 32 14.42 -12.91 -7.63
C LYS A 32 14.38 -12.88 -9.17
N GLU A 33 13.28 -13.29 -9.74
CA GLU A 33 13.02 -13.25 -11.19
C GLU A 33 12.59 -11.86 -11.71
N GLY A 34 12.56 -10.84 -10.81
CA GLY A 34 12.17 -9.48 -11.15
C GLY A 34 10.66 -9.23 -11.15
N GLY A 35 9.87 -10.18 -10.63
CA GLY A 35 8.44 -10.03 -10.45
C GLY A 35 8.09 -9.10 -9.28
N THR A 36 6.91 -8.52 -9.34
CA THR A 36 6.31 -7.73 -8.26
C THR A 36 5.22 -8.55 -7.57
N VAL A 37 5.27 -8.66 -6.26
CA VAL A 37 4.25 -9.36 -5.47
C VAL A 37 3.58 -8.38 -4.52
N ILE A 38 2.26 -8.24 -4.63
CA ILE A 38 1.43 -7.54 -3.66
C ILE A 38 0.84 -8.60 -2.73
N TYR A 39 1.13 -8.45 -1.45
CA TYR A 39 0.84 -9.45 -0.42
C TYR A 39 0.03 -8.83 0.70
N SER A 40 -1.25 -9.19 0.84
CA SER A 40 -2.04 -8.76 2.00
C SER A 40 -1.98 -9.83 3.09
N THR A 41 -1.81 -9.41 4.32
CA THR A 41 -1.83 -10.31 5.50
C THR A 41 -2.08 -9.53 6.78
N HIS A 42 -2.67 -10.19 7.78
CA HIS A 42 -2.72 -9.72 9.15
C HIS A 42 -1.60 -10.32 10.03
N GLN A 43 -0.79 -11.20 9.46
CA GLN A 43 0.35 -11.84 10.14
C GLN A 43 1.60 -10.94 10.01
N LEU A 44 1.79 -10.02 10.95
CA LEU A 44 2.82 -8.99 10.88
C LEU A 44 4.25 -9.59 10.91
N ALA A 45 4.48 -10.65 11.69
CA ALA A 45 5.76 -11.34 11.71
C ALA A 45 6.13 -11.94 10.34
N GLU A 46 5.15 -12.43 9.59
CA GLU A 46 5.36 -12.92 8.24
C GLU A 46 5.66 -11.78 7.27
N ALA A 47 4.87 -10.70 7.31
CA ALA A 47 5.09 -9.52 6.50
C ALA A 47 6.51 -8.97 6.69
N GLN A 48 7.00 -8.91 7.92
CA GLN A 48 8.35 -8.46 8.25
C GLN A 48 9.45 -9.30 7.58
N GLN A 49 9.20 -10.59 7.40
CA GLN A 49 10.17 -11.52 6.80
C GLN A 49 10.13 -11.55 5.27
N VAL A 50 8.96 -11.33 4.68
CA VAL A 50 8.71 -11.57 3.25
C VAL A 50 8.72 -10.28 2.45
N CYS A 51 8.24 -9.18 3.04
CA CYS A 51 8.00 -7.92 2.32
C CYS A 51 9.23 -7.01 2.35
N ASP A 52 9.55 -6.40 1.20
CA ASP A 52 10.58 -5.37 1.09
C ASP A 52 10.03 -3.99 1.46
N ARG A 53 8.73 -3.80 1.30
CA ARG A 53 7.97 -2.59 1.65
C ARG A 53 6.64 -2.98 2.27
N ILE A 54 6.24 -2.28 3.31
CA ILE A 54 5.01 -2.54 4.05
C ILE A 54 4.18 -1.26 4.08
N VAL A 55 2.89 -1.41 3.81
CA VAL A 55 1.89 -0.36 4.00
C VAL A 55 0.96 -0.82 5.12
N ILE A 56 0.90 -0.06 6.20
CA ILE A 56 -0.02 -0.31 7.32
C ILE A 56 -1.27 0.52 7.12
N VAL A 57 -2.41 -0.15 7.02
CA VAL A 57 -3.73 0.46 6.90
C VAL A 57 -4.52 0.20 8.17
N HIS A 58 -5.10 1.24 8.76
CA HIS A 58 -5.94 1.13 9.95
C HIS A 58 -7.09 2.14 9.87
N ASN A 59 -8.32 1.69 10.07
CA ASN A 59 -9.54 2.50 9.98
C ASN A 59 -9.68 3.27 8.65
N GLY A 60 -9.27 2.65 7.54
CA GLY A 60 -9.34 3.25 6.22
C GLY A 60 -8.24 4.28 5.91
N GLU A 61 -7.28 4.46 6.80
CA GLU A 61 -6.16 5.40 6.65
C GLU A 61 -4.82 4.66 6.57
N ILE A 62 -3.91 5.17 5.77
CA ILE A 62 -2.51 4.69 5.75
C ILE A 62 -1.80 5.28 6.96
N ARG A 63 -1.33 4.41 7.86
CA ARG A 63 -0.61 4.79 9.07
C ARG A 63 0.90 4.78 8.89
N ALA A 64 1.40 3.92 8.03
CA ALA A 64 2.82 3.87 7.69
C ALA A 64 3.01 3.27 6.31
N ASP A 65 4.11 3.64 5.65
CA ASP A 65 4.49 3.13 4.35
C ASP A 65 6.02 3.19 4.22
N GLY A 66 6.67 2.05 4.15
CA GLY A 66 8.12 1.97 4.02
C GLY A 66 8.69 0.57 4.20
N PRO A 67 10.02 0.43 4.07
CA PRO A 67 10.73 -0.80 4.40
C PRO A 67 10.54 -1.17 5.88
N PRO A 68 10.46 -2.48 6.22
CA PRO A 68 10.26 -2.92 7.60
C PRO A 68 11.24 -2.28 8.59
N LYS A 69 12.52 -2.21 8.24
CA LYS A 69 13.54 -1.60 9.09
C LYS A 69 13.28 -0.13 9.41
N GLN A 70 12.81 0.62 8.43
CA GLN A 70 12.48 2.03 8.62
C GLN A 70 11.29 2.18 9.58
N LEU A 71 10.24 1.39 9.40
CA LEU A 71 9.06 1.42 10.26
C LEU A 71 9.41 1.09 11.72
N LEU A 72 10.30 0.12 11.95
CA LEU A 72 10.78 -0.22 13.28
C LEU A 72 11.57 0.92 13.92
N GLN A 73 12.43 1.59 13.15
CA GLN A 73 13.20 2.74 13.63
C GLN A 73 12.31 3.94 13.97
N GLU A 74 11.37 4.29 13.10
CA GLU A 74 10.47 5.43 13.30
C GLU A 74 9.53 5.25 14.49
N THR A 75 9.20 4.02 14.83
CA THR A 75 8.33 3.68 15.98
C THR A 75 9.11 3.26 17.23
N GLU A 76 10.44 3.20 17.17
CA GLU A 76 11.31 2.69 18.24
C GLU A 76 10.91 1.26 18.68
N ALA A 77 10.35 0.47 17.74
CA ALA A 77 9.84 -0.87 17.99
C ALA A 77 10.87 -1.95 17.61
N SER A 78 10.81 -3.10 18.29
CA SER A 78 11.66 -4.25 18.00
C SER A 78 11.01 -5.19 17.00
N THR A 79 9.67 -5.19 16.90
CA THR A 79 8.87 -6.02 16.01
C THR A 79 7.82 -5.20 15.28
N LEU A 80 7.33 -5.72 14.15
CA LEU A 80 6.28 -5.06 13.39
C LEU A 80 4.95 -5.02 14.15
N GLU A 81 4.70 -6.00 15.03
CA GLU A 81 3.56 -6.01 15.93
C GLU A 81 3.59 -4.81 16.91
N GLU A 82 4.74 -4.55 17.50
CA GLU A 82 4.93 -3.38 18.38
C GLU A 82 4.76 -2.08 17.60
N ALA A 83 5.35 -2.00 16.39
CA ALA A 83 5.20 -0.85 15.51
C ALA A 83 3.72 -0.61 15.15
N TYR A 84 2.98 -1.66 14.80
CA TYR A 84 1.55 -1.58 14.51
C TYR A 84 0.77 -1.03 15.71
N VAL A 85 1.02 -1.55 16.91
CA VAL A 85 0.36 -1.07 18.12
C VAL A 85 0.67 0.40 18.38
N ALA A 86 1.92 0.82 18.20
CA ALA A 86 2.32 2.23 18.37
C ALA A 86 1.60 3.14 17.37
N LEU A 87 1.50 2.73 16.10
CA LEU A 87 0.86 3.50 15.02
C LEU A 87 -0.67 3.54 15.12
N THR A 88 -1.29 2.59 15.81
CA THR A 88 -2.76 2.48 15.92
C THR A 88 -3.32 2.95 17.25
N ARG A 89 -2.49 3.14 18.29
CA ARG A 89 -2.91 3.63 19.61
C ARG A 89 -3.46 5.07 19.60
N ASP A 90 -3.08 5.88 18.61
CA ASP A 90 -3.40 7.32 18.57
C ASP A 90 -4.77 7.64 17.95
N THR A 91 -5.62 6.64 17.69
CA THR A 91 -6.99 6.86 17.18
C THR A 91 -7.97 7.48 18.21
N ALA A 92 -7.50 7.75 19.44
CA ALA A 92 -8.30 8.39 20.49
C ALA A 92 -8.12 9.93 20.57
N ARG A 93 -7.28 10.54 19.73
CA ARG A 93 -7.18 12.01 19.68
C ARG A 93 -8.20 12.58 18.70
N PRO A 94 -9.02 13.57 19.11
CA PRO A 94 -9.85 14.29 18.17
C PRO A 94 -8.95 14.99 17.15
N ARG A 95 -9.36 14.87 15.88
CA ARG A 95 -8.73 15.53 14.72
C ARG A 95 -8.45 17.00 15.04
N GLN A 96 -7.21 17.33 15.32
CA GLN A 96 -6.75 18.70 15.19
C GLN A 96 -6.18 18.85 13.78
N GLU A 97 -6.70 19.87 13.12
CA GLU A 97 -6.44 20.28 11.76
C GLU A 97 -4.93 20.38 11.47
N GLU A 98 -4.39 19.43 10.73
CA GLU A 98 -3.14 19.58 9.99
C GLU A 98 -3.39 19.22 8.53
N ASP A 99 -4.21 20.07 7.89
CA ASP A 99 -4.63 19.97 6.49
C ASP A 99 -3.55 20.36 5.48
N GLU A 100 -2.27 20.42 5.82
CA GLU A 100 -1.25 20.90 4.85
C GLU A 100 -0.28 19.85 4.29
N LYS A 101 -0.33 18.59 4.73
CA LYS A 101 0.54 17.53 4.16
C LYS A 101 -0.20 16.50 3.31
N GLU A 102 -1.51 16.55 3.22
CA GLU A 102 -2.32 15.64 2.40
C GLU A 102 -2.22 15.88 0.89
N GLY A 103 -1.69 17.02 0.44
CA GLY A 103 -1.69 17.42 -0.97
C GLY A 103 -0.82 16.57 -1.91
N ARG A 104 0.04 15.69 -1.40
CA ARG A 104 0.98 14.93 -2.26
C ARG A 104 0.48 13.55 -2.67
N PHE A 105 -0.30 12.89 -1.83
CA PHE A 105 -0.76 11.54 -2.12
C PHE A 105 -2.14 11.51 -2.78
N THR A 106 -3.06 12.38 -2.34
CA THR A 106 -4.42 12.46 -2.91
C THR A 106 -4.46 13.04 -4.32
N GLY A 107 -3.47 13.87 -4.71
CA GLY A 107 -3.36 14.42 -6.05
C GLY A 107 -3.07 13.37 -7.13
N TRP A 108 -2.28 12.36 -6.79
CA TRP A 108 -1.90 11.30 -7.72
C TRP A 108 -3.08 10.36 -8.04
N TRP A 109 -3.91 10.00 -7.06
CA TRP A 109 -5.09 9.16 -7.25
C TRP A 109 -6.14 9.82 -8.14
N ARG A 110 -6.37 11.12 -7.97
CA ARG A 110 -7.34 11.85 -8.77
C ARG A 110 -7.00 11.89 -10.25
N SER A 111 -5.72 11.89 -10.62
CA SER A 111 -5.33 11.91 -12.03
C SER A 111 -5.63 10.59 -12.76
N PHE A 112 -5.80 9.47 -12.03
CA PHE A 112 -6.14 8.18 -12.63
C PHE A 112 -7.65 7.93 -12.75
N PHE A 113 -8.46 8.54 -11.90
CA PHE A 113 -9.91 8.24 -11.81
C PHE A 113 -10.83 9.39 -12.24
N THR A 114 -10.30 10.55 -12.61
CA THR A 114 -11.14 11.59 -13.23
C THR A 114 -11.27 11.31 -14.72
N PRO A 115 -12.47 10.96 -15.22
CA PRO A 115 -12.69 10.89 -16.66
C PRO A 115 -12.45 12.29 -17.26
N LYS A 116 -11.65 12.33 -18.31
CA LYS A 116 -11.39 13.57 -19.07
C LYS A 116 -12.74 14.13 -19.53
N PRO A 117 -13.08 15.39 -19.24
CA PRO A 117 -14.33 15.98 -19.72
C PRO A 117 -14.36 15.93 -21.26
N PRO A 118 -15.52 15.67 -21.87
CA PRO A 118 -15.63 15.65 -23.32
C PRO A 118 -15.25 17.02 -23.87
N THR A 119 -14.35 17.05 -24.84
CA THR A 119 -14.02 18.24 -25.59
C THR A 119 -15.26 18.67 -26.36
N MET A 120 -15.84 19.81 -25.97
CA MET A 120 -16.90 20.43 -26.75
C MET A 120 -16.34 20.89 -28.09
N PRO A 121 -16.98 20.61 -29.22
CA PRO A 121 -16.58 21.16 -30.50
C PRO A 121 -16.79 22.67 -30.46
N HIS A 122 -15.77 23.41 -30.89
CA HIS A 122 -15.88 24.85 -31.11
C HIS A 122 -17.03 25.14 -32.12
N GLN A 123 -18.06 25.81 -31.65
CA GLN A 123 -19.03 26.40 -32.53
C GLN A 123 -18.32 27.60 -33.21
N GLU A 124 -18.06 27.46 -34.50
CA GLU A 124 -17.73 28.57 -35.36
C GLU A 124 -18.97 29.48 -35.41
N VAL A 125 -18.82 30.63 -34.78
CA VAL A 125 -19.78 31.71 -34.98
C VAL A 125 -19.47 32.35 -36.33
N SER A 126 -20.25 31.93 -37.33
CA SER A 126 -20.34 32.63 -38.60
C SER A 126 -20.99 33.99 -38.31
N SER A 127 -20.21 35.06 -38.42
CA SER A 127 -20.71 36.42 -38.50
C SER A 127 -20.73 36.80 -39.99
N ASP A 128 -21.88 36.58 -40.63
CA ASP A 128 -22.26 37.30 -41.82
C ASP A 128 -23.00 38.59 -41.37
N GLU A 129 -22.42 39.70 -41.66
CA GLU A 129 -22.95 40.98 -42.21
C GLU A 129 -21.93 42.08 -41.96
#